data_9cada9cf19069fdaad108721d53d736b
#
_entry.id   9cada9cf19069fdaad108721d53d736b
#
_cell.length_a   1.000
_cell.length_b   1.000
_cell.length_c   1.000
_cell.angle_alpha   90.00
_cell.angle_beta   90.00
_cell.angle_gamma   90.00
#
_symmetry.space_group_name_H-M   'P 1'
#
loop_
_entity.id
_entity.type
_entity.pdbx_description
1 polymer ?
#
loop_
_entity_poly.entity_id
_entity_poly.type
_entity_poly.pdbx_seq_one_letter_code
_entity_poly.pdbx_strand_id
1 'polypeptide(L)'
;MDETKYNKIADSCKPKSGIVKNCINAFIFGGVIAVIGQFLLEFYMELLNVGQEKASAPMIITIVFITCLLTGLGVFDKIAKHAGAGTFIPITGFANAMSSAALESKSEGLIQGIGSNIFKYGGSVITYGIVSSFIFGVIRYVFKI
;
A
#
# COMPACT_ATOMS: atom_id res chain seq x y z
N MET A 1 34.91 2.34 -17.11
CA MET A 1 34.93 2.63 -15.67
C MET A 1 35.08 1.30 -14.97
N ASP A 2 36.05 1.17 -14.09
CA ASP A 2 36.47 -0.13 -13.52
C ASP A 2 35.35 -0.65 -12.61
N GLU A 3 34.82 -1.83 -12.88
CA GLU A 3 33.69 -2.44 -12.19
C GLU A 3 33.94 -2.60 -10.69
N THR A 4 35.21 -2.85 -10.33
CA THR A 4 35.67 -2.91 -8.93
C THR A 4 35.61 -1.57 -8.21
N LYS A 5 35.85 -0.47 -8.93
CA LYS A 5 35.75 0.89 -8.40
C LYS A 5 34.29 1.30 -8.18
N TYR A 6 33.42 0.94 -9.15
CA TYR A 6 31.99 1.18 -9.04
C TYR A 6 31.39 0.45 -7.84
N ASN A 7 31.68 -0.84 -7.68
CA ASN A 7 31.17 -1.65 -6.57
C ASN A 7 31.62 -1.13 -5.20
N LYS A 8 32.89 -0.66 -5.07
CA LYS A 8 33.35 -0.05 -3.83
C LYS A 8 32.64 1.26 -3.49
N ILE A 9 32.35 2.10 -4.48
CA ILE A 9 31.61 3.33 -4.28
C ILE A 9 30.15 3.02 -3.94
N ALA A 10 29.52 2.09 -4.66
CA ALA A 10 28.15 1.65 -4.40
C ALA A 10 27.98 1.08 -2.97
N ASP A 11 28.93 0.26 -2.51
CA ASP A 11 28.90 -0.31 -1.16
C ASP A 11 29.11 0.75 -0.07
N SER A 12 29.92 1.79 -0.34
CA SER A 12 30.11 2.89 0.62
C SER A 12 28.87 3.79 0.73
N CYS A 13 28.05 3.85 -0.31
CA CYS A 13 26.80 4.62 -0.34
C CYS A 13 25.56 3.84 0.14
N LYS A 14 25.68 2.52 0.36
CA LYS A 14 24.57 1.72 0.89
C LYS A 14 24.20 2.19 2.29
N PRO A 15 22.93 2.59 2.52
CA PRO A 15 22.47 2.91 3.86
C PRO A 15 22.56 1.68 4.76
N LYS A 16 23.14 1.82 5.94
CA LYS A 16 23.13 0.77 6.97
C LYS A 16 21.69 0.58 7.46
N SER A 17 20.95 -0.34 6.85
CA SER A 17 19.61 -0.65 7.28
C SER A 17 19.64 -1.48 8.55
N GLY A 18 19.19 -0.92 9.66
CA GLY A 18 18.92 -1.67 10.88
C GLY A 18 17.68 -2.55 10.67
N ILE A 19 17.87 -3.76 10.14
CA ILE A 19 16.78 -4.68 9.78
C ILE A 19 15.81 -4.86 10.95
N VAL A 20 16.33 -5.13 12.15
CA VAL A 20 15.53 -5.34 13.37
C VAL A 20 14.69 -4.11 13.70
N LYS A 21 15.29 -2.92 13.67
CA LYS A 21 14.56 -1.66 13.91
C LYS A 21 13.46 -1.43 12.89
N ASN A 22 13.74 -1.69 11.62
CA ASN A 22 12.74 -1.54 10.54
C ASN A 22 11.60 -2.54 10.66
N CYS A 23 11.88 -3.79 11.07
CA CYS A 23 10.86 -4.79 11.34
C CYS A 23 9.94 -4.38 12.52
N ILE A 24 10.53 -3.88 13.61
CA ILE A 24 9.76 -3.41 14.76
C ILE A 24 8.88 -2.21 14.37
N ASN A 25 9.43 -1.25 13.67
CA ASN A 25 8.65 -0.11 13.19
C ASN A 25 7.49 -0.55 12.27
N ALA A 26 7.78 -1.43 11.32
CA ALA A 26 6.75 -1.96 10.41
C ALA A 26 5.63 -2.68 11.18
N PHE A 27 5.97 -3.45 12.19
CA PHE A 27 5.01 -4.14 13.05
C PHE A 27 4.13 -3.16 13.84
N ILE A 28 4.75 -2.14 14.47
CA ILE A 28 4.02 -1.15 15.25
C ILE A 28 3.05 -0.35 14.36
N PHE A 29 3.55 0.23 13.27
CA PHE A 29 2.73 1.04 12.38
C PHE A 29 1.64 0.23 11.67
N GLY A 30 1.96 -1.00 11.21
CA GLY A 30 0.97 -1.91 10.63
C GLY A 30 -0.09 -2.31 11.66
N GLY A 31 0.30 -2.56 12.91
CA GLY A 31 -0.60 -2.83 14.02
C GLY A 31 -1.54 -1.66 14.32
N VAL A 32 -1.03 -0.43 14.34
CA VAL A 32 -1.86 0.77 14.53
C VAL A 32 -2.90 0.91 13.39
N ILE A 33 -2.50 0.70 12.15
CA ILE A 33 -3.43 0.72 11.02
C ILE A 33 -4.51 -0.36 11.15
N ALA A 34 -4.12 -1.57 11.58
CA ALA A 34 -5.07 -2.66 11.80
C ALA A 34 -6.07 -2.34 12.91
N VAL A 35 -5.63 -1.74 14.02
CA VAL A 35 -6.51 -1.30 15.12
C VAL A 35 -7.49 -0.22 14.64
N ILE A 36 -7.01 0.77 13.88
CA ILE A 36 -7.89 1.79 13.28
C ILE A 36 -8.90 1.14 12.33
N GLY A 37 -8.47 0.16 11.52
CA GLY A 37 -9.35 -0.57 10.62
C GLY A 37 -10.43 -1.33 11.38
N GLN A 38 -10.07 -2.03 12.46
CA GLN A 38 -11.02 -2.76 13.29
C GLN A 38 -12.03 -1.81 13.96
N PHE A 39 -11.56 -0.70 14.51
CA PHE A 39 -12.43 0.32 15.10
C PHE A 39 -13.45 0.88 14.10
N LEU A 40 -13.00 1.20 12.88
CA LEU A 40 -13.89 1.67 11.81
C LEU A 40 -14.88 0.60 11.38
N LEU A 41 -14.44 -0.66 11.33
CA LEU A 41 -15.31 -1.78 10.99
C LEU A 41 -16.46 -1.92 12.01
N GLU A 42 -16.14 -1.95 13.30
CA GLU A 42 -17.13 -2.01 14.37
C GLU A 42 -18.07 -0.80 14.35
N PHE A 43 -17.52 0.40 14.19
CA PHE A 43 -18.29 1.63 14.04
C PHE A 43 -19.32 1.55 12.89
N TYR A 44 -18.93 1.04 11.72
CA TYR A 44 -19.86 0.89 10.61
C TYR A 44 -20.84 -0.28 10.78
N MET A 45 -20.46 -1.32 11.48
CA MET A 45 -21.41 -2.40 11.84
C MET A 45 -22.55 -1.87 12.72
N GLU A 46 -22.23 -1.06 13.71
CA GLU A 46 -23.24 -0.45 14.60
C GLU A 46 -24.05 0.63 13.88
N LEU A 47 -23.37 1.53 13.18
CA LEU A 47 -24.02 2.67 12.51
C LEU A 47 -25.03 2.24 11.44
N LEU A 48 -24.69 1.22 10.65
CA LEU A 48 -25.52 0.73 9.53
C LEU A 48 -26.39 -0.46 9.93
N ASN A 49 -26.21 -0.99 11.14
CA ASN A 49 -26.87 -2.18 11.63
C ASN A 49 -26.72 -3.38 10.66
N VAL A 50 -25.50 -3.62 10.18
CA VAL A 50 -25.18 -4.66 9.20
C VAL A 50 -24.08 -5.59 9.71
N GLY A 51 -23.96 -6.78 9.11
CA GLY A 51 -22.88 -7.70 9.41
C GLY A 51 -21.52 -7.24 8.89
N GLN A 52 -20.46 -7.87 9.37
CA GLN A 52 -19.05 -7.56 9.06
C GLN A 52 -18.76 -7.47 7.54
N GLU A 53 -19.33 -8.37 6.76
CA GLU A 53 -19.13 -8.42 5.32
C GLU A 53 -19.56 -7.11 4.63
N LYS A 54 -20.73 -6.59 5.00
CA LYS A 54 -21.27 -5.34 4.43
C LYS A 54 -20.59 -4.09 5.00
N ALA A 55 -20.12 -4.13 6.25
CA ALA A 55 -19.40 -3.04 6.89
C ALA A 55 -17.96 -2.87 6.37
N SER A 56 -17.38 -3.90 5.76
CA SER A 56 -16.02 -3.87 5.23
C SER A 56 -15.83 -2.84 4.12
N ALA A 57 -16.81 -2.67 3.24
CA ALA A 57 -16.71 -1.72 2.12
C ALA A 57 -16.60 -0.26 2.58
N PRO A 58 -17.50 0.29 3.41
CA PRO A 58 -17.39 1.66 3.90
C PRO A 58 -16.12 1.87 4.76
N MET A 59 -15.69 0.88 5.54
CA MET A 59 -14.43 0.93 6.28
C MET A 59 -13.24 1.13 5.33
N ILE A 60 -13.13 0.31 4.28
CA ILE A 60 -12.06 0.41 3.29
C ILE A 60 -12.09 1.77 2.60
N ILE A 61 -13.26 2.25 2.17
CA ILE A 61 -13.41 3.55 1.52
C ILE A 61 -12.91 4.67 2.43
N THR A 62 -13.24 4.63 3.72
CA THR A 62 -12.81 5.64 4.68
C THR A 62 -11.29 5.65 4.86
N ILE A 63 -10.65 4.48 4.99
CA ILE A 63 -9.19 4.37 5.10
C ILE A 63 -8.51 4.90 3.83
N VAL A 64 -9.01 4.50 2.66
CA VAL A 64 -8.49 4.98 1.38
C VAL A 64 -8.62 6.49 1.28
N PHE A 65 -9.78 7.05 1.60
CA PHE A 65 -10.01 8.49 1.56
C PHE A 65 -9.06 9.27 2.47
N ILE A 66 -8.91 8.84 3.72
CA ILE A 66 -7.97 9.46 4.68
C ILE A 66 -6.54 9.39 4.15
N THR A 67 -6.14 8.24 3.61
CA THR A 67 -4.79 8.08 3.05
C THR A 67 -4.56 8.99 1.86
N CYS A 68 -5.53 9.11 0.93
CA CYS A 68 -5.45 10.01 -0.21
C CYS A 68 -5.30 11.47 0.23
N LEU A 69 -6.05 11.89 1.25
CA LEU A 69 -5.92 13.24 1.83
C LEU A 69 -4.52 13.47 2.43
N LEU A 70 -4.03 12.52 3.24
CA LEU A 70 -2.69 12.62 3.85
C LEU A 70 -1.58 12.64 2.80
N THR A 71 -1.75 11.91 1.70
CA THR A 71 -0.83 11.91 0.56
C THR A 71 -0.86 13.27 -0.15
N GLY A 72 -2.05 13.80 -0.42
CA GLY A 72 -2.22 15.12 -1.04
C GLY A 72 -1.62 16.26 -0.22
N LEU A 73 -1.64 16.12 1.11
CA LEU A 73 -1.03 17.09 2.04
C LEU A 73 0.49 16.87 2.25
N GLY A 74 1.09 15.84 1.65
CA GLY A 74 2.50 15.49 1.82
C GLY A 74 2.87 14.98 3.23
N VAL A 75 1.86 14.56 4.01
CA VAL A 75 2.05 14.04 5.38
C VAL A 75 2.34 12.55 5.36
N PHE A 76 1.68 11.80 4.47
CA PHE A 76 1.80 10.34 4.41
C PHE A 76 3.25 9.89 4.19
N ASP A 77 4.01 10.55 3.33
CA ASP A 77 5.42 10.22 3.06
C ASP A 77 6.31 10.33 4.29
N LYS A 78 6.03 11.29 5.18
CA LYS A 78 6.77 11.45 6.44
C LYS A 78 6.52 10.27 7.37
N ILE A 79 5.28 9.78 7.41
CA ILE A 79 4.90 8.59 8.18
C ILE A 79 5.54 7.35 7.56
N ALA A 80 5.43 7.19 6.25
CA ALA A 80 5.94 6.04 5.50
C ALA A 80 7.47 5.85 5.64
N LYS A 81 8.24 6.94 5.70
CA LYS A 81 9.69 6.89 5.95
C LYS A 81 10.06 6.16 7.25
N HIS A 82 9.23 6.25 8.27
CA HIS A 82 9.46 5.60 9.56
C HIS A 82 8.79 4.22 9.66
N ALA A 83 7.63 4.09 9.04
CA ALA A 83 6.78 2.91 9.10
C ALA A 83 7.23 1.79 8.13
N GLY A 84 7.87 2.15 7.01
CA GLY A 84 8.31 1.19 6.00
C GLY A 84 7.17 0.27 5.53
N ALA A 85 7.40 -1.03 5.59
CA ALA A 85 6.44 -2.05 5.18
C ALA A 85 5.09 -1.98 5.92
N GLY A 86 5.06 -1.43 7.14
CA GLY A 86 3.83 -1.28 7.92
C GLY A 86 2.76 -0.40 7.28
N THR A 87 3.16 0.55 6.46
CA THR A 87 2.23 1.40 5.68
C THR A 87 2.13 0.98 4.21
N PHE A 88 3.13 0.24 3.69
CA PHE A 88 3.18 -0.17 2.29
C PHE A 88 2.32 -1.40 1.99
N ILE A 89 2.28 -2.36 2.91
CA ILE A 89 1.56 -3.63 2.71
C ILE A 89 0.04 -3.46 2.82
N PRO A 90 -0.52 -2.71 3.79
CA PRO A 90 -1.95 -2.50 3.88
C PRO A 90 -2.51 -1.69 2.69
N ILE A 91 -3.84 -1.59 2.61
CA ILE A 91 -4.54 -0.82 1.57
C ILE A 91 -4.11 0.66 1.51
N THR A 92 -3.57 1.18 2.62
CA THR A 92 -2.99 2.52 2.69
C THR A 92 -1.84 2.72 1.72
N GLY A 93 -0.99 1.70 1.52
CA GLY A 93 0.10 1.76 0.54
C GLY A 93 -0.42 1.84 -0.90
N PHE A 94 -1.45 1.08 -1.22
CA PHE A 94 -2.11 1.15 -2.52
C PHE A 94 -2.74 2.53 -2.75
N ALA A 95 -3.49 3.05 -1.78
CA ALA A 95 -4.11 4.36 -1.85
C ALA A 95 -3.07 5.48 -2.03
N ASN A 96 -1.94 5.41 -1.30
CA ASN A 96 -0.83 6.33 -1.46
C ASN A 96 -0.22 6.27 -2.87
N ALA A 97 0.03 5.07 -3.38
CA ALA A 97 0.61 4.89 -4.72
C ALA A 97 -0.31 5.48 -5.82
N MET A 98 -1.62 5.23 -5.72
CA MET A 98 -2.61 5.79 -6.65
C MET A 98 -2.66 7.31 -6.59
N SER A 99 -2.71 7.87 -5.38
CA SER A 99 -2.77 9.32 -5.16
C SER A 99 -1.49 10.01 -5.62
N SER A 100 -0.32 9.43 -5.33
CA SER A 100 0.98 9.97 -5.77
C SER A 100 1.09 9.96 -7.29
N ALA A 101 0.70 8.87 -7.95
CA ALA A 101 0.68 8.77 -9.40
C ALA A 101 -0.23 9.82 -10.06
N ALA A 102 -1.40 10.05 -9.46
CA ALA A 102 -2.32 11.09 -9.92
C ALA A 102 -1.74 12.50 -9.77
N LEU A 103 -1.12 12.79 -8.63
CA LEU A 103 -0.52 14.10 -8.34
C LEU A 103 0.70 14.39 -9.22
N GLU A 104 1.54 13.39 -9.47
CA GLU A 104 2.72 13.52 -10.32
C GLU A 104 2.34 13.86 -11.77
N SER A 105 1.27 13.24 -12.26
CA SER A 105 0.87 13.34 -13.68
C SER A 105 -0.21 14.38 -13.96
N LYS A 106 -0.61 15.16 -12.95
CA LYS A 106 -1.72 16.13 -13.10
C LYS A 106 -1.47 17.19 -14.19
N SER A 107 -0.20 17.52 -14.44
CA SER A 107 0.19 18.48 -15.48
C SER A 107 -0.05 17.99 -16.90
N GLU A 108 -0.13 16.67 -17.10
CA GLU A 108 -0.36 16.03 -18.40
C GLU A 108 -1.85 15.88 -18.74
N GLY A 109 -2.75 16.37 -17.85
CA GLY A 109 -4.20 16.33 -18.01
C GLY A 109 -4.88 15.12 -17.38
N LEU A 110 -6.23 15.13 -17.43
CA LEU A 110 -7.04 14.14 -16.72
C LEU A 110 -6.95 12.73 -17.30
N ILE A 111 -6.94 12.60 -18.64
CA ILE A 111 -7.01 11.29 -19.30
C ILE A 111 -5.62 10.69 -19.46
N GLN A 112 -4.71 11.40 -20.13
CA GLN A 112 -3.36 10.90 -20.43
C GLN A 112 -2.43 10.96 -19.21
N GLY A 113 -2.59 11.95 -18.37
CA GLY A 113 -1.81 12.09 -17.14
C GLY A 113 -2.42 11.24 -16.00
N ILE A 114 -3.41 11.79 -15.31
CA ILE A 114 -3.96 11.19 -14.08
C ILE A 114 -4.52 9.80 -14.35
N GLY A 115 -5.42 9.65 -15.33
CA GLY A 115 -6.09 8.39 -15.63
C GLY A 115 -5.10 7.29 -16.03
N SER A 116 -4.24 7.59 -17.01
CA SER A 116 -3.24 6.63 -17.51
C SER A 116 -2.33 6.11 -16.40
N ASN A 117 -1.81 6.99 -15.55
CA ASN A 117 -0.91 6.59 -14.46
C ASN A 117 -1.61 5.82 -13.34
N ILE A 118 -2.83 6.20 -12.96
CA ILE A 118 -3.63 5.42 -12.02
C ILE A 118 -3.85 4.00 -12.55
N PHE A 119 -4.25 3.86 -13.82
CA PHE A 119 -4.47 2.55 -14.43
C PHE A 119 -3.17 1.73 -14.59
N LYS A 120 -2.05 2.37 -14.85
CA LYS A 120 -0.74 1.70 -14.93
C LYS A 120 -0.40 0.98 -13.62
N TYR A 121 -0.52 1.67 -12.48
CA TYR A 121 -0.24 1.08 -11.17
C TYR A 121 -1.35 0.15 -10.71
N GLY A 122 -2.62 0.59 -10.80
CA GLY A 122 -3.78 -0.22 -10.40
C GLY A 122 -3.92 -1.48 -11.24
N GLY A 123 -3.73 -1.37 -12.55
CA GLY A 123 -3.76 -2.51 -13.45
C GLY A 123 -2.70 -3.56 -13.13
N SER A 124 -1.48 -3.14 -12.78
CA SER A 124 -0.41 -4.05 -12.36
C SER A 124 -0.81 -4.85 -11.13
N VAL A 125 -1.30 -4.19 -10.08
CA VAL A 125 -1.71 -4.85 -8.82
C VAL A 125 -2.84 -5.84 -9.07
N ILE A 126 -3.86 -5.45 -9.84
CA ILE A 126 -4.99 -6.32 -10.17
C ILE A 126 -4.51 -7.53 -10.98
N THR A 127 -3.67 -7.32 -11.99
CA THR A 127 -3.15 -8.41 -12.84
C THR A 127 -2.37 -9.43 -12.02
N TYR A 128 -1.41 -8.98 -11.20
CA TYR A 128 -0.65 -9.88 -10.34
C TYR A 128 -1.53 -10.55 -9.28
N GLY A 129 -2.53 -9.86 -8.75
CA GLY A 129 -3.51 -10.42 -7.82
C GLY A 129 -4.31 -11.57 -8.45
N ILE A 130 -4.84 -11.36 -9.66
CA ILE A 130 -5.60 -12.39 -10.40
C ILE A 130 -4.71 -13.60 -10.72
N VAL A 131 -3.51 -13.36 -11.27
CA VAL A 131 -2.57 -14.46 -11.62
C VAL A 131 -2.19 -15.25 -10.39
N SER A 132 -1.83 -14.59 -9.29
CA SER A 132 -1.48 -15.26 -8.03
C SER A 132 -2.66 -16.07 -7.49
N SER A 133 -3.85 -15.49 -7.45
CA SER A 133 -5.06 -16.17 -6.98
C SER A 133 -5.39 -17.40 -7.81
N PHE A 134 -5.22 -17.32 -9.13
CA PHE A 134 -5.42 -18.44 -10.02
C PHE A 134 -4.42 -19.57 -9.73
N ILE A 135 -3.13 -19.25 -9.60
CA ILE A 135 -2.08 -20.26 -9.31
C ILE A 135 -2.37 -20.95 -7.98
N PHE A 136 -2.63 -20.17 -6.91
CA PHE A 136 -2.94 -20.76 -5.61
C PHE A 136 -4.27 -21.51 -5.60
N GLY A 137 -5.26 -21.06 -6.35
CA GLY A 137 -6.53 -21.77 -6.53
C GLY A 137 -6.33 -23.12 -7.19
N VAL A 138 -5.51 -23.22 -8.24
CA VAL A 138 -5.17 -24.50 -8.89
C VAL A 138 -4.41 -25.42 -7.93
N ILE A 139 -3.41 -24.89 -7.22
CA ILE A 139 -2.66 -25.68 -6.22
C ILE A 139 -3.63 -26.24 -5.17
N ARG A 140 -4.49 -25.41 -4.61
CA ARG A 140 -5.48 -25.83 -3.62
C ARG A 140 -6.42 -26.90 -4.16
N TYR A 141 -6.87 -26.77 -5.39
CA TYR A 141 -7.75 -27.73 -6.04
C TYR A 141 -7.05 -29.10 -6.25
N VAL A 142 -5.80 -29.09 -6.73
CA VAL A 142 -5.03 -30.30 -7.00
C VAL A 142 -4.68 -31.05 -5.71
N PHE A 143 -4.24 -30.32 -4.69
CA PHE A 143 -3.82 -30.92 -3.40
C PHE A 143 -4.97 -31.10 -2.41
N LYS A 144 -6.21 -30.70 -2.76
CA LYS A 144 -7.41 -30.80 -1.90
C LYS A 144 -7.23 -30.17 -0.49
N ILE A 145 -6.43 -29.10 -0.38
CA ILE A 145 -6.18 -28.36 0.87
C ILE A 145 -7.27 -27.34 1.15
#